data_f5e0ae8bfbc74a78a508ae8ec41b3452
#
_entry.id   f5e0ae8bfbc74a78a508ae8ec41b3452
#
_cell.length_a   1.000
_cell.length_b   1.000
_cell.length_c   1.000
_cell.angle_alpha   90.00
_cell.angle_beta   90.00
_cell.angle_gamma   90.00
#
_symmetry.space_group_name_H-M   'P 1'
#
loop_
_entity.id
_entity.type
_entity.pdbx_description
1 polymer ?
#
loop_
_entity_poly.entity_id
_entity_poly.type
_entity_poly.pdbx_seq_one_letter_code
_entity_poly.pdbx_strand_id
1 'polypeptide(L)'
;MIEIQHLTKAYDGAAASAHALDDVSISIADGDIVGIIGMSGAGKSTLVRCINLLERPTAGKIVVDGQDVTGLTGKELRSYRRRVAMIFQSFGLLAQKTVLDNVCFPFRAASGRVTAENRERALELLDMVGLKERASSYPSQLSGGQQQRVAIARALACDPEYILCDEATSALDPASTNTILKLLRDINRTTGVTIIVITHSMGVVEKICRNVVVLDHGRVVEQGSVGEVFANPVSDAAQVLLERVDWDA
;
A
#
# COMPACT_ATOMS: atom_id res chain seq x y z
N MET A 1 -6.56 1.39 -14.09
CA MET A 1 -5.09 1.38 -14.34
C MET A 1 -4.47 2.64 -13.74
N ILE A 2 -3.31 2.53 -13.08
CA ILE A 2 -2.53 3.68 -12.61
C ILE A 2 -1.31 3.86 -13.51
N GLU A 3 -1.14 5.07 -14.05
CA GLU A 3 0.05 5.47 -14.79
C GLU A 3 0.75 6.62 -14.07
N ILE A 4 2.02 6.47 -13.82
CA ILE A 4 2.89 7.50 -13.28
C ILE A 4 3.78 7.94 -14.42
N GLN A 5 3.79 9.23 -14.72
CA GLN A 5 4.44 9.81 -15.90
C GLN A 5 5.43 10.89 -15.46
N HIS A 6 6.73 10.60 -15.59
CA HIS A 6 7.84 11.52 -15.31
C HIS A 6 7.75 12.18 -13.92
N LEU A 7 7.39 11.39 -12.90
CA LEU A 7 7.11 11.90 -11.56
C LEU A 7 8.41 12.29 -10.84
N THR A 8 8.49 13.53 -10.42
CA THR A 8 9.60 14.07 -9.64
C THR A 8 9.10 14.63 -8.33
N LYS A 9 9.81 14.35 -7.24
CA LYS A 9 9.55 14.93 -5.93
C LYS A 9 10.84 15.40 -5.28
N ALA A 10 10.94 16.71 -5.07
CA ALA A 10 11.94 17.34 -4.22
C ALA A 10 11.29 17.82 -2.91
N TYR A 11 12.04 17.80 -1.81
CA TYR A 11 11.63 18.40 -0.55
C TYR A 11 12.41 19.71 -0.33
N ASP A 12 11.72 20.72 0.20
CA ASP A 12 12.35 22.00 0.53
C ASP A 12 13.45 21.82 1.58
N GLY A 13 14.59 22.46 1.36
CA GLY A 13 15.76 22.38 2.26
C GLY A 13 16.71 21.21 2.00
N ALA A 14 16.40 20.31 1.08
CA ALA A 14 17.39 19.37 0.56
C ALA A 14 18.42 20.09 -0.36
N ALA A 15 19.64 19.54 -0.48
CA ALA A 15 20.57 20.05 -1.49
C ALA A 15 19.89 20.08 -2.86
N ALA A 16 20.17 21.09 -3.69
CA ALA A 16 19.46 21.35 -4.96
C ALA A 16 19.41 20.15 -5.94
N SER A 17 20.18 19.10 -5.68
CA SER A 17 20.25 17.87 -6.45
C SER A 17 19.58 16.64 -5.79
N ALA A 18 19.01 16.78 -4.58
CA ALA A 18 18.47 15.63 -3.83
C ALA A 18 16.96 15.51 -4.09
N HIS A 19 16.61 14.76 -5.13
CA HIS A 19 15.22 14.36 -5.37
C HIS A 19 14.89 13.06 -4.62
N ALA A 20 13.77 13.02 -3.92
CA ALA A 20 13.25 11.78 -3.35
C ALA A 20 12.65 10.88 -4.42
N LEU A 21 12.15 11.47 -5.52
CA LEU A 21 11.79 10.80 -6.77
C LEU A 21 12.33 11.64 -7.93
N ASP A 22 12.89 10.98 -8.93
CA ASP A 22 13.54 11.62 -10.07
C ASP A 22 13.13 10.88 -11.35
N ASP A 23 12.24 11.51 -12.12
CA ASP A 23 11.76 11.03 -13.42
C ASP A 23 11.14 9.61 -13.39
N VAL A 24 10.35 9.30 -12.38
CA VAL A 24 9.73 7.98 -12.21
C VAL A 24 8.57 7.81 -13.18
N SER A 25 8.62 6.75 -14.01
CA SER A 25 7.54 6.36 -14.91
C SER A 25 7.20 4.88 -14.73
N ILE A 26 5.94 4.57 -14.37
CA ILE A 26 5.46 3.22 -14.04
C ILE A 26 4.02 3.08 -14.54
N SER A 27 3.66 1.91 -15.03
CA SER A 27 2.28 1.53 -15.36
C SER A 27 1.87 0.32 -14.52
N ILE A 28 0.71 0.41 -13.84
CA ILE A 28 0.16 -0.63 -12.97
C ILE A 28 -1.21 -1.03 -13.52
N ALA A 29 -1.32 -2.27 -13.97
CA ALA A 29 -2.56 -2.81 -14.52
C ALA A 29 -3.61 -3.05 -13.44
N ASP A 30 -4.91 -2.97 -13.82
CA ASP A 30 -5.99 -3.29 -12.92
C ASP A 30 -5.97 -4.76 -12.51
N GLY A 31 -6.33 -5.01 -11.26
CA GLY A 31 -6.37 -6.36 -10.67
C GLY A 31 -5.00 -6.99 -10.41
N ASP A 32 -3.91 -6.24 -10.62
CA ASP A 32 -2.56 -6.74 -10.33
C ASP A 32 -2.18 -6.61 -8.85
N ILE A 33 -1.18 -7.39 -8.44
CA ILE A 33 -0.44 -7.20 -7.18
C ILE A 33 0.99 -6.89 -7.55
N VAL A 34 1.39 -5.62 -7.38
CA VAL A 34 2.71 -5.11 -7.77
C VAL A 34 3.55 -4.83 -6.54
N GLY A 35 4.77 -5.36 -6.51
CA GLY A 35 5.77 -5.05 -5.50
C GLY A 35 6.60 -3.83 -5.90
N ILE A 36 6.80 -2.89 -4.99
CA ILE A 36 7.78 -1.81 -5.13
C ILE A 36 8.88 -2.06 -4.11
N ILE A 37 10.07 -2.39 -4.60
CA ILE A 37 11.24 -2.74 -3.78
C ILE A 37 12.37 -1.74 -3.96
N GLY A 38 13.34 -1.79 -3.07
CA GLY A 38 14.52 -0.92 -3.10
C GLY A 38 15.11 -0.76 -1.70
N MET A 39 16.32 -0.28 -1.61
CA MET A 39 17.00 -0.02 -0.35
C MET A 39 16.28 1.05 0.49
N SER A 40 16.64 1.17 1.76
CA SER A 40 16.16 2.27 2.60
C SER A 40 16.53 3.61 1.96
N GLY A 41 15.57 4.54 1.90
CA GLY A 41 15.80 5.85 1.26
C GLY A 41 15.64 5.86 -0.27
N ALA A 42 15.37 4.74 -0.94
CA ALA A 42 15.20 4.69 -2.40
C ALA A 42 13.97 5.46 -2.94
N GLY A 43 13.09 6.02 -2.09
CA GLY A 43 11.93 6.81 -2.51
C GLY A 43 10.59 6.07 -2.49
N LYS A 44 10.53 4.79 -2.08
CA LYS A 44 9.33 3.94 -2.11
C LYS A 44 8.12 4.54 -1.40
N SER A 45 8.26 4.93 -0.14
CA SER A 45 7.15 5.53 0.63
C SER A 45 6.76 6.91 0.08
N THR A 46 7.71 7.68 -0.47
CA THR A 46 7.41 8.94 -1.17
C THR A 46 6.56 8.68 -2.40
N LEU A 47 6.87 7.66 -3.20
CA LEU A 47 6.10 7.28 -4.38
C LEU A 47 4.65 6.95 -4.03
N VAL A 48 4.42 6.09 -3.04
CA VAL A 48 3.07 5.71 -2.61
C VAL A 48 2.31 6.90 -2.01
N ARG A 49 2.98 7.75 -1.26
CA ARG A 49 2.36 8.99 -0.75
C ARG A 49 2.01 9.96 -1.87
N CYS A 50 2.78 10.00 -2.96
CA CYS A 50 2.41 10.75 -4.16
C CYS A 50 1.20 10.12 -4.86
N ILE A 51 1.14 8.77 -5.01
CA ILE A 51 -0.01 8.09 -5.61
C ILE A 51 -1.30 8.41 -4.82
N ASN A 52 -1.26 8.39 -3.50
CA ASN A 52 -2.42 8.76 -2.66
C ASN A 52 -2.61 10.29 -2.51
N LEU A 53 -1.73 11.10 -3.12
CA LEU A 53 -1.70 12.55 -3.00
C LEU A 53 -1.56 13.07 -1.54
N LEU A 54 -1.02 12.26 -0.64
CA LEU A 54 -0.56 12.71 0.69
C LEU A 54 0.64 13.65 0.54
N GLU A 55 1.50 13.36 -0.44
CA GLU A 55 2.56 14.24 -0.91
C GLU A 55 2.24 14.70 -2.33
N ARG A 56 2.50 15.98 -2.61
CA ARG A 56 2.36 16.51 -3.96
C ARG A 56 3.66 16.32 -4.72
N PRO A 57 3.65 15.78 -5.94
CA PRO A 57 4.84 15.77 -6.78
C PRO A 57 5.25 17.20 -7.13
N THR A 58 6.53 17.40 -7.38
CA THR A 58 7.09 18.67 -7.84
C THR A 58 6.91 18.83 -9.35
N ALA A 59 6.98 17.72 -10.09
CA ALA A 59 6.73 17.65 -11.53
C ALA A 59 6.19 16.27 -11.91
N GLY A 60 5.73 16.14 -13.15
CA GLY A 60 5.14 14.91 -13.68
C GLY A 60 3.65 14.80 -13.37
N LYS A 61 3.07 13.63 -13.68
CA LYS A 61 1.63 13.37 -13.54
C LYS A 61 1.36 11.99 -12.96
N ILE A 62 0.21 11.89 -12.30
CA ILE A 62 -0.40 10.63 -11.88
C ILE A 62 -1.75 10.54 -12.58
N VAL A 63 -1.91 9.54 -13.43
CA VAL A 63 -3.12 9.30 -14.20
C VAL A 63 -3.77 8.01 -13.69
N VAL A 64 -5.04 8.08 -13.31
CA VAL A 64 -5.81 6.93 -12.85
C VAL A 64 -7.04 6.81 -13.73
N ASP A 65 -7.17 5.66 -14.40
CA ASP A 65 -8.25 5.37 -15.35
C ASP A 65 -8.41 6.45 -16.43
N GLY A 66 -7.27 6.94 -16.95
CA GLY A 66 -7.20 7.97 -17.97
C GLY A 66 -7.41 9.41 -17.46
N GLN A 67 -7.64 9.59 -16.16
CA GLN A 67 -7.84 10.91 -15.55
C GLN A 67 -6.57 11.36 -14.81
N ASP A 68 -6.05 12.55 -15.13
CA ASP A 68 -4.98 13.18 -14.34
C ASP A 68 -5.53 13.59 -12.97
N VAL A 69 -5.01 12.95 -11.92
CA VAL A 69 -5.42 13.18 -10.54
C VAL A 69 -4.46 14.08 -9.77
N THR A 70 -3.34 14.47 -10.36
CA THR A 70 -2.22 15.17 -9.70
C THR A 70 -2.66 16.45 -8.99
N GLY A 71 -3.58 17.21 -9.58
CA GLY A 71 -4.07 18.49 -9.08
C GLY A 71 -5.31 18.44 -8.19
N LEU A 72 -5.87 17.26 -7.91
CA LEU A 72 -7.13 17.13 -7.17
C LEU A 72 -7.08 17.79 -5.78
N THR A 73 -8.15 18.50 -5.39
CA THR A 73 -8.30 19.18 -4.10
C THR A 73 -9.70 18.97 -3.51
N GLY A 74 -9.90 19.37 -2.28
CA GLY A 74 -11.21 19.47 -1.66
C GLY A 74 -12.05 18.18 -1.72
N LYS A 75 -13.22 18.25 -2.35
CA LYS A 75 -14.16 17.11 -2.45
C LYS A 75 -13.65 16.02 -3.40
N GLU A 76 -13.04 16.40 -4.50
CA GLU A 76 -12.49 15.47 -5.50
C GLU A 76 -11.35 14.64 -4.91
N LEU A 77 -10.43 15.28 -4.18
CA LEU A 77 -9.36 14.57 -3.47
C LEU A 77 -9.92 13.58 -2.44
N ARG A 78 -10.96 13.95 -1.70
CA ARG A 78 -11.62 13.02 -0.75
C ARG A 78 -12.28 11.85 -1.48
N SER A 79 -12.90 12.09 -2.63
CA SER A 79 -13.48 11.03 -3.47
C SER A 79 -12.40 10.09 -4.00
N TYR A 80 -11.30 10.64 -4.50
CA TYR A 80 -10.14 9.89 -4.96
C TYR A 80 -9.57 8.99 -3.88
N ARG A 81 -9.33 9.52 -2.67
CA ARG A 81 -8.79 8.75 -1.54
C ARG A 81 -9.72 7.64 -1.01
N ARG A 82 -10.99 7.63 -1.38
CA ARG A 82 -11.88 6.49 -1.11
C ARG A 82 -11.65 5.36 -2.10
N ARG A 83 -11.32 5.69 -3.35
CA ARG A 83 -10.97 4.71 -4.38
C ARG A 83 -9.56 4.15 -4.18
N VAL A 84 -8.65 4.93 -3.59
CA VAL A 84 -7.24 4.57 -3.37
C VAL A 84 -6.99 4.52 -1.86
N ALA A 85 -7.28 3.39 -1.25
CA ALA A 85 -7.08 3.19 0.19
C ALA A 85 -5.61 2.95 0.52
N MET A 86 -5.21 3.28 1.76
CA MET A 86 -3.83 3.09 2.22
C MET A 86 -3.79 2.31 3.53
N ILE A 87 -2.90 1.33 3.59
CA ILE A 87 -2.56 0.54 4.78
C ILE A 87 -1.14 0.93 5.19
N PHE A 88 -0.99 1.45 6.39
CA PHE A 88 0.27 1.98 6.91
C PHE A 88 1.05 0.93 7.72
N GLN A 89 2.34 1.09 7.81
CA GLN A 89 3.24 0.29 8.63
C GLN A 89 2.83 0.26 10.13
N SER A 90 2.41 1.39 10.67
CA SER A 90 2.02 1.55 12.08
C SER A 90 0.53 1.30 12.35
N PHE A 91 -0.17 0.55 11.46
CA PHE A 91 -1.60 0.25 11.49
C PHE A 91 -2.52 1.48 11.42
N GLY A 92 -2.13 2.62 11.98
CA GLY A 92 -2.87 3.89 11.99
C GLY A 92 -4.27 3.79 12.62
N LEU A 93 -4.48 2.88 13.58
CA LEU A 93 -5.77 2.73 14.25
C LEU A 93 -6.00 3.85 15.26
N LEU A 94 -7.26 4.26 15.37
CA LEU A 94 -7.70 5.22 16.37
C LEU A 94 -7.75 4.53 17.74
N ALA A 95 -6.77 4.78 18.60
CA ALA A 95 -6.56 4.08 19.87
C ALA A 95 -7.76 4.17 20.84
N GLN A 96 -8.49 5.29 20.80
CA GLN A 96 -9.66 5.55 21.66
C GLN A 96 -10.99 5.08 21.05
N LYS A 97 -10.95 4.37 19.92
CA LYS A 97 -12.13 3.82 19.23
C LYS A 97 -12.08 2.30 19.26
N THR A 98 -13.25 1.68 19.32
CA THR A 98 -13.35 0.23 19.20
C THR A 98 -12.89 -0.26 17.83
N VAL A 99 -12.68 -1.54 17.68
CA VAL A 99 -12.39 -2.20 16.40
C VAL A 99 -13.48 -1.87 15.38
N LEU A 100 -14.75 -2.02 15.76
CA LEU A 100 -15.87 -1.69 14.88
C LEU A 100 -15.89 -0.20 14.49
N ASP A 101 -15.65 0.71 15.45
CA ASP A 101 -15.64 2.14 15.18
C ASP A 101 -14.45 2.54 14.28
N ASN A 102 -13.32 1.82 14.34
CA ASN A 102 -12.20 1.99 13.42
C ASN A 102 -12.61 1.62 11.98
N VAL A 103 -13.27 0.48 11.79
CA VAL A 103 -13.75 0.06 10.46
C VAL A 103 -14.88 0.96 9.95
N CYS A 104 -15.72 1.49 10.85
CA CYS A 104 -16.76 2.47 10.49
C CYS A 104 -16.24 3.88 10.20
N PHE A 105 -14.98 4.19 10.55
CA PHE A 105 -14.44 5.55 10.42
C PHE A 105 -14.51 6.13 9.01
N PRO A 106 -14.19 5.38 7.92
CA PRO A 106 -14.30 5.88 6.55
C PRO A 106 -15.72 6.32 6.18
N PHE A 107 -16.76 5.60 6.62
CA PHE A 107 -18.15 5.98 6.38
C PHE A 107 -18.49 7.30 7.07
N ARG A 108 -18.04 7.47 8.33
CA ARG A 108 -18.22 8.73 9.06
C ARG A 108 -17.50 9.88 8.38
N ALA A 109 -16.27 9.67 7.91
CA ALA A 109 -15.50 10.69 7.18
C ALA A 109 -16.15 11.08 5.85
N ALA A 110 -16.84 10.16 5.19
CA ALA A 110 -17.51 10.38 3.92
C ALA A 110 -18.82 11.16 4.05
N SER A 111 -19.67 10.82 5.05
CA SER A 111 -21.06 11.30 5.16
C SER A 111 -21.39 12.04 6.47
N GLY A 112 -20.42 12.15 7.39
CA GLY A 112 -20.61 12.74 8.74
C GLY A 112 -21.27 11.80 9.75
N ARG A 113 -21.88 10.71 9.32
CA ARG A 113 -22.60 9.75 10.18
C ARG A 113 -22.31 8.31 9.78
N VAL A 114 -22.64 7.37 10.67
CA VAL A 114 -22.59 5.92 10.41
C VAL A 114 -24.03 5.40 10.48
N THR A 115 -24.53 4.81 9.41
CA THR A 115 -25.87 4.19 9.34
C THR A 115 -25.83 2.77 9.90
N ALA A 116 -27.00 2.14 10.08
CA ALA A 116 -27.10 0.73 10.44
C ALA A 116 -26.45 -0.17 9.39
N GLU A 117 -26.69 0.09 8.11
CA GLU A 117 -26.08 -0.62 6.98
C GLU A 117 -24.55 -0.51 7.00
N ASN A 118 -23.99 0.67 7.30
CA ASN A 118 -22.54 0.84 7.43
C ASN A 118 -21.97 -0.01 8.58
N ARG A 119 -22.70 -0.15 9.70
CA ARG A 119 -22.27 -1.01 10.81
C ARG A 119 -22.32 -2.48 10.42
N GLU A 120 -23.36 -2.90 9.73
CA GLU A 120 -23.49 -4.27 9.21
C GLU A 120 -22.35 -4.59 8.24
N ARG A 121 -22.10 -3.71 7.27
CA ARG A 121 -20.95 -3.85 6.35
C ARG A 121 -19.61 -3.91 7.09
N ALA A 122 -19.42 -3.10 8.11
CA ALA A 122 -18.21 -3.14 8.94
C ALA A 122 -18.06 -4.49 9.69
N LEU A 123 -19.15 -5.08 10.16
CA LEU A 123 -19.14 -6.40 10.80
C LEU A 123 -18.83 -7.52 9.80
N GLU A 124 -19.36 -7.46 8.57
CA GLU A 124 -18.98 -8.37 7.50
C GLU A 124 -17.49 -8.31 7.17
N LEU A 125 -16.93 -7.10 7.08
CA LEU A 125 -15.50 -6.90 6.85
C LEU A 125 -14.66 -7.44 8.02
N LEU A 126 -15.13 -7.27 9.25
CA LEU A 126 -14.49 -7.87 10.42
C LEU A 126 -14.58 -9.40 10.42
N ASP A 127 -15.67 -9.95 9.93
CA ASP A 127 -15.84 -11.41 9.74
C ASP A 127 -14.85 -11.94 8.70
N MET A 128 -14.74 -11.26 7.56
CA MET A 128 -13.77 -11.56 6.49
C MET A 128 -12.33 -11.64 7.00
N VAL A 129 -11.93 -10.75 7.91
CA VAL A 129 -10.59 -10.76 8.52
C VAL A 129 -10.50 -11.59 9.80
N GLY A 130 -11.56 -12.32 10.17
CA GLY A 130 -11.61 -13.22 11.34
C GLY A 130 -11.56 -12.49 12.69
N LEU A 131 -12.18 -11.29 12.80
CA LEU A 131 -12.17 -10.46 13.99
C LEU A 131 -13.55 -9.97 14.44
N LYS A 132 -14.64 -10.57 13.94
CA LYS A 132 -16.02 -10.18 14.28
C LYS A 132 -16.26 -10.18 15.79
N GLU A 133 -15.80 -11.21 16.50
CA GLU A 133 -15.92 -11.35 17.95
C GLU A 133 -15.10 -10.32 18.74
N ARG A 134 -14.21 -9.60 18.06
CA ARG A 134 -13.40 -8.51 18.64
C ARG A 134 -13.94 -7.12 18.32
N ALA A 135 -15.15 -7.01 17.75
CA ALA A 135 -15.74 -5.74 17.31
C ALA A 135 -15.81 -4.67 18.42
N SER A 136 -16.05 -5.07 19.67
CA SER A 136 -16.09 -4.17 20.85
C SER A 136 -14.74 -3.95 21.52
N SER A 137 -13.68 -4.68 21.13
CA SER A 137 -12.35 -4.52 21.69
C SER A 137 -11.70 -3.20 21.23
N TYR A 138 -10.67 -2.75 21.95
CA TYR A 138 -9.84 -1.60 21.59
C TYR A 138 -8.52 -2.06 20.97
N PRO A 139 -7.86 -1.24 20.15
CA PRO A 139 -6.58 -1.59 19.54
C PRO A 139 -5.51 -2.09 20.51
N SER A 140 -5.44 -1.53 21.71
CA SER A 140 -4.51 -1.96 22.76
C SER A 140 -4.72 -3.40 23.28
N GLN A 141 -5.87 -3.99 22.99
CA GLN A 141 -6.23 -5.37 23.38
C GLN A 141 -5.94 -6.38 22.27
N LEU A 142 -5.36 -5.94 21.17
CA LEU A 142 -5.09 -6.74 19.97
C LEU A 142 -3.60 -6.94 19.76
N SER A 143 -3.21 -8.12 19.25
CA SER A 143 -1.85 -8.34 18.73
C SER A 143 -1.59 -7.48 17.49
N GLY A 144 -0.32 -7.28 17.12
CA GLY A 144 0.05 -6.53 15.91
C GLY A 144 -0.62 -7.08 14.65
N GLY A 145 -0.62 -8.40 14.46
CA GLY A 145 -1.29 -9.03 13.33
C GLY A 145 -2.82 -8.86 13.35
N GLN A 146 -3.45 -8.79 14.53
CA GLN A 146 -4.87 -8.46 14.65
C GLN A 146 -5.13 -6.99 14.32
N GLN A 147 -4.30 -6.07 14.80
CA GLN A 147 -4.39 -4.64 14.46
C GLN A 147 -4.26 -4.42 12.95
N GLN A 148 -3.33 -5.11 12.29
CA GLN A 148 -3.17 -5.04 10.84
C GLN A 148 -4.42 -5.55 10.10
N ARG A 149 -5.04 -6.63 10.57
CA ARG A 149 -6.30 -7.12 9.98
C ARG A 149 -7.44 -6.12 10.13
N VAL A 150 -7.52 -5.41 11.26
CA VAL A 150 -8.47 -4.28 11.42
C VAL A 150 -8.16 -3.14 10.44
N ALA A 151 -6.88 -2.81 10.24
CA ALA A 151 -6.48 -1.78 9.28
C ALA A 151 -6.87 -2.16 7.83
N ILE A 152 -6.74 -3.45 7.47
CA ILE A 152 -7.20 -3.98 6.18
C ILE A 152 -8.73 -3.88 6.07
N ALA A 153 -9.49 -4.33 7.06
CA ALA A 153 -10.95 -4.22 7.07
C ALA A 153 -11.40 -2.75 6.91
N ARG A 154 -10.73 -1.83 7.61
CA ARG A 154 -10.98 -0.39 7.47
C ARG A 154 -10.67 0.14 6.07
N ALA A 155 -9.60 -0.32 5.45
CA ALA A 155 -9.25 0.06 4.08
C ALA A 155 -10.32 -0.39 3.07
N LEU A 156 -10.91 -1.57 3.27
CA LEU A 156 -11.99 -2.12 2.44
C LEU A 156 -13.35 -1.46 2.64
N ALA A 157 -13.55 -0.68 3.69
CA ALA A 157 -14.87 -0.13 4.06
C ALA A 157 -15.50 0.75 2.97
N CYS A 158 -14.70 1.37 2.10
CA CYS A 158 -15.18 2.20 0.99
C CYS A 158 -15.12 1.51 -0.38
N ASP A 159 -15.01 0.18 -0.41
CA ASP A 159 -14.90 -0.64 -1.63
C ASP A 159 -13.86 -0.04 -2.61
N PRO A 160 -12.57 0.04 -2.18
CA PRO A 160 -11.54 0.70 -2.98
C PRO A 160 -11.21 -0.09 -4.24
N GLU A 161 -10.80 0.61 -5.28
CA GLU A 161 -10.27 0.04 -6.52
C GLU A 161 -8.78 -0.28 -6.41
N TYR A 162 -8.08 0.46 -5.54
CA TYR A 162 -6.64 0.35 -5.31
C TYR A 162 -6.33 0.33 -3.81
N ILE A 163 -5.43 -0.56 -3.39
CA ILE A 163 -4.91 -0.63 -2.02
C ILE A 163 -3.40 -0.44 -2.06
N LEU A 164 -2.92 0.57 -1.34
CA LEU A 164 -1.51 0.87 -1.17
C LEU A 164 -1.04 0.35 0.18
N CYS A 165 -0.11 -0.60 0.19
CA CYS A 165 0.46 -1.20 1.40
C CYS A 165 1.86 -0.63 1.62
N ASP A 166 2.01 0.32 2.54
CA ASP A 166 3.32 0.89 2.92
C ASP A 166 3.90 0.08 4.08
N GLU A 167 4.77 -0.88 3.76
CA GLU A 167 5.42 -1.81 4.70
C GLU A 167 4.46 -2.52 5.67
N ALA A 168 3.31 -2.95 5.16
CA ALA A 168 2.19 -3.46 5.95
C ALA A 168 2.49 -4.73 6.78
N THR A 169 3.65 -5.35 6.62
CA THR A 169 4.05 -6.58 7.35
C THR A 169 5.37 -6.45 8.11
N SER A 170 6.08 -5.32 8.01
CA SER A 170 7.43 -5.15 8.57
C SER A 170 7.49 -5.25 10.10
N ALA A 171 6.39 -4.92 10.80
CA ALA A 171 6.27 -4.97 12.26
C ALA A 171 5.66 -6.30 12.78
N LEU A 172 5.50 -7.31 11.92
CA LEU A 172 4.80 -8.55 12.25
C LEU A 172 5.75 -9.74 12.30
N ASP A 173 5.39 -10.72 13.15
CA ASP A 173 6.03 -12.03 13.14
C ASP A 173 5.75 -12.82 11.84
N PRO A 174 6.57 -13.83 11.50
CA PRO A 174 6.42 -14.58 10.25
C PRO A 174 5.05 -15.25 10.05
N ALA A 175 4.41 -15.73 11.11
CA ALA A 175 3.10 -16.38 11.02
C ALA A 175 1.99 -15.36 10.74
N SER A 176 2.01 -14.23 11.44
CA SER A 176 1.13 -13.09 11.18
C SER A 176 1.33 -12.55 9.76
N THR A 177 2.58 -12.40 9.32
CA THR A 177 2.92 -11.97 7.95
C THR A 177 2.26 -12.90 6.92
N ASN A 178 2.44 -14.22 7.04
CA ASN A 178 1.83 -15.17 6.10
C ASN A 178 0.30 -15.07 6.08
N THR A 179 -0.32 -14.86 7.24
CA THR A 179 -1.78 -14.67 7.35
C THR A 179 -2.24 -13.42 6.60
N ILE A 180 -1.53 -12.30 6.76
CA ILE A 180 -1.82 -11.04 6.05
C ILE A 180 -1.63 -11.18 4.54
N LEU A 181 -0.54 -11.80 4.10
CA LEU A 181 -0.29 -12.01 2.67
C LEU A 181 -1.35 -12.88 2.00
N LYS A 182 -1.77 -13.95 2.69
CA LYS A 182 -2.88 -14.79 2.22
C LYS A 182 -4.17 -13.99 2.12
N LEU A 183 -4.50 -13.20 3.15
CA LEU A 183 -5.69 -12.34 3.17
C LEU A 183 -5.68 -11.33 2.00
N LEU A 184 -4.57 -10.62 1.77
CA LEU A 184 -4.47 -9.66 0.66
C LEU A 184 -4.64 -10.34 -0.70
N ARG A 185 -4.03 -11.50 -0.90
CA ARG A 185 -4.18 -12.28 -2.13
C ARG A 185 -5.62 -12.75 -2.33
N ASP A 186 -6.29 -13.22 -1.27
CA ASP A 186 -7.68 -13.67 -1.34
C ASP A 186 -8.62 -12.50 -1.64
N ILE A 187 -8.40 -11.32 -1.05
CA ILE A 187 -9.10 -10.07 -1.37
C ILE A 187 -8.92 -9.72 -2.84
N ASN A 188 -7.67 -9.62 -3.33
CA ASN A 188 -7.41 -9.33 -4.75
C ASN A 188 -8.15 -10.30 -5.68
N ARG A 189 -8.08 -11.60 -5.40
CA ARG A 189 -8.73 -12.63 -6.22
C ARG A 189 -10.25 -12.53 -6.23
N THR A 190 -10.87 -12.17 -5.12
CA THR A 190 -12.34 -12.14 -4.98
C THR A 190 -12.96 -10.82 -5.43
N THR A 191 -12.26 -9.70 -5.25
CA THR A 191 -12.78 -8.36 -5.55
C THR A 191 -12.19 -7.74 -6.81
N GLY A 192 -11.07 -8.26 -7.32
CA GLY A 192 -10.33 -7.65 -8.43
C GLY A 192 -9.58 -6.37 -8.06
N VAL A 193 -9.52 -6.00 -6.77
CA VAL A 193 -8.81 -4.80 -6.32
C VAL A 193 -7.32 -4.86 -6.65
N THR A 194 -6.77 -3.79 -7.19
CA THR A 194 -5.32 -3.67 -7.46
C THR A 194 -4.57 -3.41 -6.16
N ILE A 195 -3.48 -4.13 -5.91
CA ILE A 195 -2.69 -3.96 -4.67
C ILE A 195 -1.26 -3.56 -5.02
N ILE A 196 -0.78 -2.50 -4.40
CA ILE A 196 0.60 -2.04 -4.52
C ILE A 196 1.27 -2.25 -3.16
N VAL A 197 2.30 -3.09 -3.13
CA VAL A 197 3.00 -3.49 -1.89
C VAL A 197 4.39 -2.89 -1.87
N ILE A 198 4.64 -1.97 -0.94
CA ILE A 198 6.00 -1.54 -0.62
C ILE A 198 6.57 -2.45 0.44
N THR A 199 7.74 -3.00 0.17
CA THR A 199 8.45 -3.83 1.12
C THR A 199 9.95 -3.88 0.81
N HIS A 200 10.74 -4.17 1.83
CA HIS A 200 12.14 -4.57 1.70
C HIS A 200 12.33 -6.08 1.82
N SER A 201 11.24 -6.84 2.00
CA SER A 201 11.26 -8.31 2.11
C SER A 201 10.98 -8.97 0.77
N MET A 202 11.99 -9.56 0.17
CA MET A 202 11.88 -10.29 -1.10
C MET A 202 10.92 -11.47 -0.99
N GLY A 203 10.90 -12.17 0.15
CA GLY A 203 9.96 -13.25 0.41
C GLY A 203 8.48 -12.83 0.44
N VAL A 204 8.18 -11.55 0.72
CA VAL A 204 6.83 -10.99 0.58
C VAL A 204 6.48 -10.85 -0.90
N VAL A 205 7.40 -10.29 -1.70
CA VAL A 205 7.21 -10.08 -3.14
C VAL A 205 6.98 -11.42 -3.86
N GLU A 206 7.84 -12.41 -3.63
CA GLU A 206 7.71 -13.74 -4.21
C GLU A 206 6.36 -14.42 -3.91
N LYS A 207 5.83 -14.20 -2.70
CA LYS A 207 4.61 -14.88 -2.25
C LYS A 207 3.34 -14.34 -2.88
N ILE A 208 3.24 -13.04 -3.15
CA ILE A 208 1.97 -12.46 -3.58
C ILE A 208 2.04 -11.57 -4.81
N CYS A 209 3.19 -10.98 -5.16
CA CYS A 209 3.29 -10.08 -6.30
C CYS A 209 3.46 -10.84 -7.63
N ARG A 210 2.86 -10.30 -8.70
CA ARG A 210 3.07 -10.79 -10.07
C ARG A 210 4.16 -10.00 -10.76
N ASN A 211 4.16 -8.70 -10.56
CA ASN A 211 5.12 -7.76 -11.11
C ASN A 211 5.87 -7.03 -10.01
N VAL A 212 7.05 -6.55 -10.32
CA VAL A 212 7.92 -5.82 -9.41
C VAL A 212 8.53 -4.61 -10.10
N VAL A 213 8.69 -3.54 -9.32
CA VAL A 213 9.41 -2.32 -9.69
C VAL A 213 10.54 -2.12 -8.69
N VAL A 214 11.76 -2.01 -9.17
CA VAL A 214 12.96 -1.74 -8.37
C VAL A 214 13.26 -0.26 -8.42
N LEU A 215 13.24 0.37 -7.25
CA LEU A 215 13.61 1.76 -7.08
C LEU A 215 15.00 1.86 -6.47
N ASP A 216 15.82 2.73 -7.04
CA ASP A 216 17.10 3.12 -6.47
C ASP A 216 17.32 4.62 -6.65
N HIS A 217 17.77 5.30 -5.59
CA HIS A 217 18.00 6.75 -5.58
C HIS A 217 16.89 7.59 -6.25
N GLY A 218 15.63 7.23 -5.99
CA GLY A 218 14.46 7.92 -6.54
C GLY A 218 14.12 7.60 -7.98
N ARG A 219 14.80 6.66 -8.62
CA ARG A 219 14.58 6.26 -10.04
C ARG A 219 14.13 4.82 -10.13
N VAL A 220 13.37 4.50 -11.17
CA VAL A 220 13.12 3.12 -11.56
C VAL A 220 14.33 2.59 -12.30
N VAL A 221 14.98 1.58 -11.74
CA VAL A 221 16.18 0.97 -12.36
C VAL A 221 15.89 -0.36 -13.01
N GLU A 222 14.80 -1.03 -12.60
CA GLU A 222 14.34 -2.28 -13.20
C GLU A 222 12.85 -2.49 -12.95
N GLN A 223 12.14 -3.12 -13.87
CA GLN A 223 10.74 -3.52 -13.70
C GLN A 223 10.40 -4.70 -14.61
N GLY A 224 9.52 -5.57 -14.13
CA GLY A 224 9.08 -6.75 -14.89
C GLY A 224 8.28 -7.71 -14.05
N SER A 225 8.07 -8.92 -14.57
CA SER A 225 7.49 -9.99 -13.75
C SER A 225 8.45 -10.40 -12.63
N VAL A 226 7.88 -10.78 -11.48
CA VAL A 226 8.70 -11.24 -10.34
C VAL A 226 9.60 -12.41 -10.74
N GLY A 227 9.08 -13.34 -11.57
CA GLY A 227 9.86 -14.49 -12.02
C GLY A 227 11.07 -14.11 -12.87
N GLU A 228 10.94 -13.11 -13.75
CA GLU A 228 12.05 -12.64 -14.63
C GLU A 228 13.08 -11.86 -13.82
N VAL A 229 12.66 -10.85 -13.08
CA VAL A 229 13.57 -9.97 -12.31
C VAL A 229 14.31 -10.76 -11.22
N PHE A 230 13.64 -11.71 -10.55
CA PHE A 230 14.26 -12.49 -9.48
C PHE A 230 15.18 -13.61 -9.99
N ALA A 231 14.90 -14.14 -11.19
CA ALA A 231 15.77 -15.15 -11.79
C ALA A 231 17.03 -14.53 -12.45
N ASN A 232 16.90 -13.30 -12.96
CA ASN A 232 17.93 -12.65 -13.77
C ASN A 232 17.98 -11.14 -13.49
N PRO A 233 18.35 -10.70 -12.28
CA PRO A 233 18.41 -9.28 -11.96
C PRO A 233 19.48 -8.58 -12.82
N VAL A 234 19.08 -7.51 -13.52
CA VAL A 234 19.95 -6.78 -14.44
C VAL A 234 20.60 -5.57 -13.76
N SER A 235 19.85 -4.85 -12.92
CA SER A 235 20.36 -3.68 -12.22
C SER A 235 21.19 -4.06 -10.98
N ASP A 236 22.25 -3.30 -10.70
CA ASP A 236 23.07 -3.50 -9.50
C ASP A 236 22.20 -3.48 -8.22
N ALA A 237 21.21 -2.58 -8.18
CA ALA A 237 20.29 -2.51 -7.04
C ALA A 237 19.43 -3.77 -6.88
N ALA A 238 18.95 -4.37 -7.98
CA ALA A 238 18.22 -5.63 -7.92
C ALA A 238 19.13 -6.78 -7.50
N GLN A 239 20.35 -6.84 -8.01
CA GLN A 239 21.33 -7.85 -7.63
C GLN A 239 21.62 -7.81 -6.13
N VAL A 240 21.92 -6.63 -5.60
CA VAL A 240 22.17 -6.45 -4.15
C VAL A 240 20.95 -6.83 -3.30
N LEU A 241 19.73 -6.47 -3.72
CA LEU A 241 18.52 -6.81 -3.00
C LEU A 241 18.20 -8.30 -3.01
N LEU A 242 18.60 -9.01 -4.08
CA LEU A 242 18.31 -10.42 -4.31
C LEU A 242 19.50 -11.34 -3.96
N GLU A 243 20.69 -10.75 -3.70
CA GLU A 243 21.80 -11.51 -3.15
C GLU A 243 21.33 -12.19 -1.86
N ARG A 244 21.17 -13.52 -1.94
CA ARG A 244 21.02 -14.34 -0.75
C ARG A 244 22.37 -14.29 -0.05
N VAL A 245 22.42 -13.58 1.06
CA VAL A 245 23.58 -13.70 1.95
C VAL A 245 23.56 -15.12 2.46
N ASP A 246 24.36 -15.99 1.86
CA ASP A 246 24.65 -17.32 2.38
C ASP A 246 25.46 -17.13 3.67
N TRP A 247 24.74 -17.08 4.79
CA TRP A 247 25.36 -17.03 6.14
C TRP A 247 25.91 -18.39 6.58
N ASP A 248 25.82 -19.42 5.73
CA ASP A 248 26.28 -20.80 5.97
C ASP A 248 27.62 -21.12 5.28
N ALA A 249 28.47 -20.14 4.97
CA ALA A 249 29.81 -20.32 4.45
C ALA A 249 30.88 -20.08 5.52
#